data_903a4f513d66418348f6d9a3dca372ff
#
_entry.id   903a4f513d66418348f6d9a3dca372ff
#
_cell.length_a   1.000
_cell.length_b   1.000
_cell.length_c   1.000
_cell.angle_alpha   90.00
_cell.angle_beta   90.00
_cell.angle_gamma   90.00
#
_symmetry.space_group_name_H-M   'P 1'
#
loop_
_entity.id
_entity.type
_entity.pdbx_description
1 polymer ?
#
loop_
_entity_poly.entity_id
_entity_poly.type
_entity_poly.pdbx_seq_one_letter_code
_entity_poly.pdbx_strand_id
1 'polypeptide(L)'
;EQGQYWSTAHLPMLEYVARTYKPDLLLVGFPTTDEFQHQFLGLITKKLPGGAPNPAYDDVQVNGTPDGRVAQRTEFIRTAYEGADEFMQRAQWLLGGPNTFVSSDHGFAPQFAAIDASKVLVDLGLLSTPQTSNCRPATGETIGKAKACWAGGTVQIYLNLEGRDPATGGFQQVPAAEADAVLAQIAAAFASL
;
A
#
# COMPACT_ATOMS: atom_id res chain seq x y z
N GLU A 1 13.97 7.03 -14.05
CA GLU A 1 15.28 6.42 -13.71
C GLU A 1 15.13 5.24 -12.72
N GLN A 2 14.48 5.40 -11.55
CA GLN A 2 14.36 4.32 -10.55
C GLN A 2 13.63 3.08 -11.10
N GLY A 3 12.52 3.26 -11.80
CA GLY A 3 11.76 2.14 -12.39
C GLY A 3 12.56 1.40 -13.46
N GLN A 4 13.28 2.13 -14.31
CA GLN A 4 14.19 1.55 -15.31
C GLN A 4 15.36 0.83 -14.64
N TYR A 5 15.93 1.43 -13.58
CA TYR A 5 17.00 0.79 -12.81
C TYR A 5 16.54 -0.53 -12.21
N TRP A 6 15.33 -0.57 -11.64
CA TRP A 6 14.77 -1.80 -11.08
C TRP A 6 14.66 -2.91 -12.13
N SER A 7 14.06 -2.61 -13.28
CA SER A 7 13.93 -3.58 -14.38
C SER A 7 15.30 -4.05 -14.87
N THR A 8 16.22 -3.12 -15.09
CA THR A 8 17.58 -3.41 -15.58
C THR A 8 18.37 -4.26 -14.59
N ALA A 9 18.23 -4.01 -13.28
CA ALA A 9 18.95 -4.77 -12.25
C ALA A 9 18.40 -6.19 -12.08
N HIS A 10 17.10 -6.41 -12.28
CA HIS A 10 16.47 -7.72 -12.08
C HIS A 10 16.55 -8.65 -13.28
N LEU A 11 16.65 -8.11 -14.49
CA LEU A 11 16.79 -8.92 -15.71
C LEU A 11 18.00 -9.86 -15.69
N PRO A 12 19.21 -9.44 -15.31
CA PRO A 12 20.37 -10.36 -15.20
C PRO A 12 20.16 -11.46 -14.16
N MET A 13 19.47 -11.15 -13.05
CA MET A 13 19.15 -12.14 -12.02
C MET A 13 18.18 -13.19 -12.55
N LEU A 14 17.12 -12.75 -13.23
CA LEU A 14 16.16 -13.61 -13.90
C LEU A 14 16.88 -14.53 -14.92
N GLU A 15 17.74 -13.96 -15.75
CA GLU A 15 18.52 -14.69 -16.74
C GLU A 15 19.45 -15.72 -16.09
N TYR A 16 20.14 -15.35 -15.02
CA TYR A 16 21.01 -16.27 -14.27
C TYR A 16 20.20 -17.47 -13.72
N VAL A 17 19.07 -17.22 -13.09
CA VAL A 17 18.21 -18.30 -12.54
C VAL A 17 17.70 -19.21 -13.66
N ALA A 18 17.15 -18.65 -14.72
CA ALA A 18 16.61 -19.42 -15.83
C ALA A 18 17.69 -20.30 -16.52
N ARG A 19 18.88 -19.75 -16.78
CA ARG A 19 19.97 -20.49 -17.44
C ARG A 19 20.64 -21.52 -16.56
N THR A 20 20.80 -21.22 -15.26
CA THR A 20 21.52 -22.07 -14.32
C THR A 20 20.65 -23.24 -13.87
N TYR A 21 19.40 -22.98 -13.50
CA TYR A 21 18.53 -23.98 -12.91
C TYR A 21 17.55 -24.61 -13.90
N LYS A 22 17.34 -24.00 -15.06
CA LYS A 22 16.44 -24.48 -16.13
C LYS A 22 15.08 -24.94 -15.60
N PRO A 23 14.35 -24.08 -14.88
CA PRO A 23 13.12 -24.46 -14.21
C PRO A 23 12.01 -24.76 -15.23
N ASP A 24 11.15 -25.74 -14.92
CA ASP A 24 9.94 -26.00 -15.69
C ASP A 24 8.82 -24.99 -15.42
N LEU A 25 8.87 -24.32 -14.27
CA LEU A 25 7.96 -23.23 -13.86
C LEU A 25 8.77 -22.08 -13.31
N LEU A 26 8.48 -20.87 -13.80
CA LEU A 26 9.09 -19.63 -13.34
C LEU A 26 7.98 -18.68 -12.85
N LEU A 27 8.04 -18.27 -11.59
CA LEU A 27 7.17 -17.28 -10.99
C LEU A 27 7.96 -15.99 -10.80
N VAL A 28 7.49 -14.89 -11.37
CA VAL A 28 8.16 -13.59 -11.28
C VAL A 28 7.16 -12.51 -10.89
N GLY A 29 7.59 -11.58 -10.06
CA GLY A 29 6.84 -10.40 -9.68
C GLY A 29 7.45 -9.13 -10.28
N PHE A 30 6.61 -8.16 -10.60
CA PHE A 30 7.02 -6.85 -11.09
C PHE A 30 6.29 -5.76 -10.31
N PRO A 31 6.90 -5.16 -9.27
CA PRO A 31 6.23 -4.22 -8.37
C PRO A 31 6.15 -2.80 -8.88
N THR A 32 6.88 -2.44 -9.94
CA THR A 32 7.03 -1.04 -10.37
C THR A 32 5.71 -0.40 -10.80
N THR A 33 4.77 -1.18 -11.35
CA THR A 33 3.43 -0.69 -11.72
C THR A 33 2.62 -0.26 -10.50
N ASP A 34 2.71 -1.00 -9.41
CA ASP A 34 2.09 -0.69 -8.12
C ASP A 34 2.70 0.57 -7.51
N GLU A 35 4.00 0.60 -7.35
CA GLU A 35 4.75 1.72 -6.75
C GLU A 35 4.49 3.06 -7.47
N PHE A 36 4.45 3.07 -8.80
CA PHE A 36 4.22 4.29 -9.56
C PHE A 36 2.76 4.76 -9.49
N GLN A 37 1.79 3.85 -9.39
CA GLN A 37 0.41 4.21 -9.18
C GLN A 37 0.18 4.77 -7.77
N HIS A 38 0.78 4.18 -6.75
CA HIS A 38 0.76 4.72 -5.39
C HIS A 38 1.25 6.17 -5.34
N GLN A 39 2.35 6.47 -6.03
CA GLN A 39 2.96 7.80 -6.00
C GLN A 39 2.21 8.84 -6.85
N PHE A 40 1.67 8.46 -7.99
CA PHE A 40 1.27 9.46 -8.99
C PHE A 40 -0.21 9.45 -9.36
N LEU A 41 -0.95 8.34 -9.18
CA LEU A 41 -2.30 8.24 -9.72
C LEU A 41 -3.26 9.26 -9.10
N GLY A 42 -3.18 9.49 -7.79
CA GLY A 42 -3.96 10.52 -7.10
C GLY A 42 -3.66 11.94 -7.59
N LEU A 43 -2.39 12.22 -7.92
CA LEU A 43 -1.92 13.54 -8.35
C LEU A 43 -2.29 13.89 -9.80
N ILE A 44 -2.59 12.90 -10.63
CA ILE A 44 -3.01 13.09 -12.03
C ILE A 44 -4.51 12.89 -12.25
N THR A 45 -5.25 12.55 -11.21
CA THR A 45 -6.70 12.35 -11.27
C THR A 45 -7.43 13.65 -10.94
N LYS A 46 -8.16 14.21 -11.91
CA LYS A 46 -8.78 15.53 -11.82
C LYS A 46 -9.93 15.65 -10.81
N LYS A 47 -10.65 14.54 -10.58
CA LYS A 47 -11.89 14.56 -9.80
C LYS A 47 -11.86 13.51 -8.71
N LEU A 48 -12.45 13.84 -7.58
CA LEU A 48 -12.77 12.91 -6.52
C LEU A 48 -13.94 11.98 -6.92
N PRO A 49 -14.14 10.85 -6.24
CA PRO A 49 -15.41 10.14 -6.27
C PRO A 49 -16.57 11.10 -6.01
N GLY A 50 -17.62 11.06 -6.82
CA GLY A 50 -18.71 12.04 -6.73
C GLY A 50 -18.54 13.31 -7.59
N GLY A 51 -17.40 13.47 -8.28
CA GLY A 51 -17.22 14.47 -9.35
C GLY A 51 -16.67 15.83 -8.90
N ALA A 52 -16.46 16.05 -7.60
CA ALA A 52 -15.81 17.26 -7.09
C ALA A 52 -14.36 17.37 -7.59
N PRO A 53 -13.82 18.60 -7.77
CA PRO A 53 -12.41 18.77 -8.09
C PRO A 53 -11.51 18.11 -7.04
N ASN A 54 -10.46 17.42 -7.49
CA ASN A 54 -9.44 16.88 -6.60
C ASN A 54 -8.45 17.99 -6.21
N PRO A 55 -8.37 18.38 -4.93
CA PRO A 55 -7.46 19.44 -4.49
C PRO A 55 -5.98 19.04 -4.60
N ALA A 56 -5.68 17.74 -4.69
CA ALA A 56 -4.34 17.21 -4.89
C ALA A 56 -3.95 17.08 -6.36
N TYR A 57 -4.85 17.38 -7.30
CA TYR A 57 -4.52 17.40 -8.72
C TYR A 57 -3.41 18.41 -8.98
N ASP A 58 -2.25 17.90 -9.33
CA ASP A 58 -1.01 18.67 -9.33
C ASP A 58 -0.70 19.23 -10.74
N ASP A 59 -1.62 20.03 -11.24
CA ASP A 59 -1.49 20.77 -12.50
C ASP A 59 -1.25 22.27 -12.19
N VAL A 60 -0.02 22.57 -11.79
CA VAL A 60 0.36 23.95 -11.44
C VAL A 60 0.35 24.82 -12.68
N GLN A 61 -0.40 25.92 -12.60
CA GLN A 61 -0.48 26.90 -13.67
C GLN A 61 0.63 27.95 -13.54
N VAL A 62 1.50 28.02 -14.53
CA VAL A 62 2.50 29.09 -14.64
C VAL A 62 2.08 30.03 -15.77
N ASN A 63 1.70 31.25 -15.42
CA ASN A 63 1.17 32.26 -16.39
C ASN A 63 -0.02 31.72 -17.21
N GLY A 64 -0.91 30.94 -16.59
CA GLY A 64 -2.08 30.36 -17.25
C GLY A 64 -1.80 29.12 -18.11
N THR A 65 -0.59 28.59 -18.05
CA THR A 65 -0.19 27.38 -18.77
C THR A 65 0.21 26.29 -17.78
N PRO A 66 -0.25 25.03 -17.96
CA PRO A 66 0.21 23.91 -17.15
C PRO A 66 1.73 23.76 -17.20
N ASP A 67 2.36 23.46 -16.07
CA ASP A 67 3.82 23.29 -16.00
C ASP A 67 4.32 21.93 -16.52
N GLY A 68 3.41 21.07 -16.96
CA GLY A 68 3.71 19.78 -17.58
C GLY A 68 3.92 18.63 -16.60
N ARG A 69 3.88 18.85 -15.28
CA ARG A 69 4.13 17.78 -14.30
C ARG A 69 3.10 16.66 -14.33
N VAL A 70 1.84 16.96 -14.64
CA VAL A 70 0.79 15.93 -14.80
C VAL A 70 1.12 15.02 -16.00
N ALA A 71 1.51 15.61 -17.14
CA ALA A 71 1.93 14.84 -18.31
C ALA A 71 3.15 13.95 -18.00
N GLN A 72 4.12 14.51 -17.30
CA GLN A 72 5.33 13.77 -16.90
C GLN A 72 5.02 12.60 -15.96
N ARG A 73 4.13 12.77 -14.98
CA ARG A 73 3.71 11.70 -14.06
C ARG A 73 2.88 10.63 -14.77
N THR A 74 2.03 11.02 -15.71
CA THR A 74 1.33 10.07 -16.58
C THR A 74 2.31 9.22 -17.37
N GLU A 75 3.36 9.84 -17.89
CA GLU A 75 4.43 9.16 -18.59
C GLU A 75 5.22 8.19 -17.70
N PHE A 76 5.44 8.54 -16.43
CA PHE A 76 6.09 7.63 -15.48
C PHE A 76 5.26 6.35 -15.26
N ILE A 77 3.94 6.48 -15.09
CA ILE A 77 3.05 5.31 -14.98
C ILE A 77 3.09 4.48 -16.27
N ARG A 78 3.02 5.12 -17.45
CA ARG A 78 3.10 4.43 -18.74
C ARG A 78 4.40 3.64 -18.88
N THR A 79 5.53 4.26 -18.56
CA THR A 79 6.85 3.61 -18.60
C THR A 79 6.95 2.42 -17.65
N ALA A 80 6.28 2.46 -16.49
CA ALA A 80 6.24 1.32 -15.57
C ALA A 80 5.51 0.12 -16.19
N TYR A 81 4.41 0.34 -16.90
CA TYR A 81 3.70 -0.73 -17.62
C TYR A 81 4.50 -1.26 -18.81
N GLU A 82 5.18 -0.39 -19.56
CA GLU A 82 6.08 -0.81 -20.64
C GLU A 82 7.23 -1.69 -20.11
N GLY A 83 7.79 -1.30 -18.97
CA GLY A 83 8.82 -2.11 -18.29
C GLY A 83 8.30 -3.48 -17.82
N ALA A 84 7.05 -3.57 -17.38
CA ALA A 84 6.41 -4.85 -17.04
C ALA A 84 6.26 -5.75 -18.27
N ASP A 85 5.85 -5.18 -19.41
CA ASP A 85 5.71 -5.91 -20.66
C ASP A 85 7.07 -6.41 -21.17
N GLU A 86 8.09 -5.57 -21.16
CA GLU A 86 9.45 -5.97 -21.52
C GLU A 86 10.00 -7.09 -20.63
N PHE A 87 9.76 -6.98 -19.31
CA PHE A 87 10.16 -8.00 -18.34
C PHE A 87 9.47 -9.34 -18.60
N MET A 88 8.19 -9.32 -18.88
CA MET A 88 7.41 -10.51 -19.25
C MET A 88 7.91 -11.15 -20.55
N GLN A 89 8.13 -10.36 -21.58
CA GLN A 89 8.68 -10.84 -22.86
C GLN A 89 10.05 -11.50 -22.66
N ARG A 90 10.91 -10.92 -21.83
CA ARG A 90 12.21 -11.49 -21.53
C ARG A 90 12.10 -12.82 -20.78
N ALA A 91 11.20 -12.92 -19.82
CA ALA A 91 10.93 -14.18 -19.09
C ALA A 91 10.43 -15.28 -20.05
N GLN A 92 9.52 -14.96 -20.93
CA GLN A 92 9.02 -15.89 -21.97
C GLN A 92 10.15 -16.38 -22.88
N TRP A 93 10.99 -15.47 -23.32
CA TRP A 93 12.11 -15.82 -24.20
C TRP A 93 13.12 -16.75 -23.49
N LEU A 94 13.42 -16.50 -22.24
CA LEU A 94 14.36 -17.31 -21.44
C LEU A 94 13.89 -18.76 -21.23
N LEU A 95 12.59 -18.99 -21.23
CA LEU A 95 11.98 -20.32 -21.10
C LEU A 95 11.61 -20.97 -22.43
N GLY A 96 11.93 -20.35 -23.56
CA GLY A 96 11.67 -20.92 -24.90
C GLY A 96 10.22 -20.75 -25.36
N GLY A 97 9.50 -19.73 -24.91
CA GLY A 97 8.11 -19.43 -25.33
C GLY A 97 7.04 -20.30 -24.67
N PRO A 98 7.04 -20.48 -23.32
CA PRO A 98 6.09 -21.32 -22.62
C PRO A 98 4.69 -20.67 -22.56
N ASN A 99 3.72 -21.45 -22.07
CA ASN A 99 2.45 -20.90 -21.65
C ASN A 99 2.66 -19.85 -20.54
N THR A 100 2.07 -18.68 -20.69
CA THR A 100 2.23 -17.58 -19.75
C THR A 100 0.90 -17.23 -19.13
N PHE A 101 0.88 -17.11 -17.81
CA PHE A 101 -0.26 -16.61 -17.03
C PHE A 101 0.16 -15.31 -16.37
N VAL A 102 -0.67 -14.29 -16.50
CA VAL A 102 -0.49 -12.99 -15.87
C VAL A 102 -1.62 -12.79 -14.88
N SER A 103 -1.26 -12.44 -13.64
CA SER A 103 -2.23 -12.12 -12.59
C SER A 103 -1.78 -10.89 -11.82
N SER A 104 -2.72 -10.23 -11.19
CA SER A 104 -2.49 -9.16 -10.24
C SER A 104 -3.03 -9.59 -8.88
N ASP A 105 -2.37 -9.17 -7.81
CA ASP A 105 -2.84 -9.35 -6.44
C ASP A 105 -4.02 -8.43 -6.11
N HIS A 106 -4.10 -7.25 -6.75
CA HIS A 106 -5.21 -6.30 -6.66
C HIS A 106 -5.26 -5.37 -7.89
N GLY A 107 -6.33 -4.63 -8.01
CA GLY A 107 -6.42 -3.48 -8.91
C GLY A 107 -5.91 -2.22 -8.23
N PHE A 108 -6.02 -1.07 -8.93
CA PHE A 108 -5.59 0.21 -8.40
C PHE A 108 -6.67 1.29 -8.59
N ALA A 109 -6.90 2.07 -7.55
CA ALA A 109 -7.72 3.26 -7.58
C ALA A 109 -6.91 4.47 -7.08
N PRO A 110 -7.21 5.69 -7.56
CA PRO A 110 -6.54 6.89 -7.06
C PRO A 110 -6.71 7.03 -5.55
N GLN A 111 -5.61 7.25 -4.84
CA GLN A 111 -5.62 7.50 -3.40
C GLN A 111 -5.62 9.02 -3.17
N PHE A 112 -6.68 9.54 -2.56
CA PHE A 112 -6.87 10.98 -2.37
C PHE A 112 -6.61 11.44 -0.94
N ALA A 113 -6.67 10.51 0.01
CA ALA A 113 -6.47 10.78 1.42
C ALA A 113 -5.81 9.59 2.11
N ALA A 114 -5.11 9.85 3.19
CA ALA A 114 -4.59 8.84 4.10
C ALA A 114 -5.23 9.04 5.47
N ILE A 115 -5.65 7.95 6.10
CA ILE A 115 -6.18 7.93 7.46
C ILE A 115 -5.11 7.32 8.36
N ASP A 116 -4.70 8.07 9.38
CA ASP A 116 -3.90 7.52 10.46
C ASP A 116 -4.78 6.72 11.41
N ALA A 117 -4.86 5.42 11.16
CA ALA A 117 -5.68 4.51 11.94
C ALA A 117 -5.27 4.46 13.42
N SER A 118 -3.98 4.66 13.72
CA SER A 118 -3.49 4.66 15.10
C SER A 118 -3.92 5.93 15.85
N LYS A 119 -4.02 7.06 15.15
CA LYS A 119 -4.55 8.30 15.72
C LYS A 119 -6.03 8.14 16.14
N VAL A 120 -6.83 7.45 15.33
CA VAL A 120 -8.22 7.11 15.69
C VAL A 120 -8.26 6.30 17.00
N LEU A 121 -7.36 5.32 17.16
CA LEU A 121 -7.28 4.55 18.40
C LEU A 121 -6.85 5.40 19.62
N VAL A 122 -5.98 6.39 19.41
CA VAL A 122 -5.60 7.36 20.46
C VAL A 122 -6.81 8.20 20.87
N ASP A 123 -7.56 8.72 19.91
CA ASP A 123 -8.75 9.55 20.17
C ASP A 123 -9.85 8.80 20.90
N LEU A 124 -9.90 7.47 20.75
CA LEU A 124 -10.78 6.56 21.48
C LEU A 124 -10.21 6.12 22.84
N GLY A 125 -9.02 6.55 23.22
CA GLY A 125 -8.37 6.13 24.48
C GLY A 125 -7.93 4.65 24.49
N LEU A 126 -7.74 4.05 23.33
CA LEU A 126 -7.27 2.66 23.16
C LEU A 126 -5.74 2.57 23.00
N LEU A 127 -5.11 3.70 22.67
CA LEU A 127 -3.66 3.91 22.67
C LEU A 127 -3.36 5.23 23.39
N SER A 128 -2.19 5.35 23.98
CA SER A 128 -1.68 6.62 24.53
C SER A 128 -0.90 7.43 23.47
N THR A 129 -0.34 6.75 22.48
CA THR A 129 0.55 7.34 21.47
C THR A 129 0.28 6.73 20.09
N PRO A 130 0.28 7.53 18.99
CA PRO A 130 0.14 6.98 17.65
C PRO A 130 1.27 6.00 17.33
N GLN A 131 0.95 4.93 16.58
CA GLN A 131 1.93 3.96 16.14
C GLN A 131 2.88 4.57 15.10
N THR A 132 4.16 4.26 15.25
CA THR A 132 5.18 4.62 14.25
C THR A 132 5.57 3.46 13.35
N SER A 133 5.03 2.26 13.63
CA SER A 133 5.25 1.04 12.86
C SER A 133 3.97 0.26 12.71
N ASN A 134 3.83 -0.39 11.55
CA ASN A 134 2.68 -1.24 11.26
C ASN A 134 2.58 -2.40 12.26
N CYS A 135 1.39 -2.66 12.77
CA CYS A 135 1.08 -3.75 13.71
C CYS A 135 1.80 -3.68 15.08
N ARG A 136 2.47 -2.59 15.41
CA ARG A 136 3.25 -2.47 16.67
C ARG A 136 2.88 -1.19 17.42
N PRO A 137 2.54 -1.28 18.71
CA PRO A 137 2.46 -0.11 19.56
C PRO A 137 3.78 0.68 19.55
N ALA A 138 3.68 1.98 19.76
CA ALA A 138 4.86 2.85 19.83
C ALA A 138 5.72 2.56 21.07
N THR A 139 7.00 2.91 21.01
CA THR A 139 7.86 2.89 22.20
C THR A 139 7.29 3.87 23.24
N GLY A 140 7.16 3.41 24.48
CA GLY A 140 6.57 4.21 25.57
C GLY A 140 5.03 4.18 25.60
N GLU A 141 4.38 3.31 24.81
CA GLU A 141 2.94 3.08 24.92
C GLU A 141 2.55 2.58 26.31
N THR A 142 1.53 3.19 26.92
CA THR A 142 1.12 2.90 28.29
C THR A 142 -0.32 2.39 28.42
N ILE A 143 -1.12 2.53 27.35
CA ILE A 143 -2.50 2.00 27.33
C ILE A 143 -2.52 0.67 26.57
N GLY A 144 -2.17 0.64 25.30
CA GLY A 144 -1.98 -0.57 24.53
C GLY A 144 -3.16 -1.52 24.43
N LYS A 145 -4.42 -1.00 24.55
CA LYS A 145 -5.65 -1.82 24.49
C LYS A 145 -5.93 -2.35 23.09
N ALA A 146 -5.41 -1.71 22.07
CA ALA A 146 -5.58 -2.10 20.68
C ALA A 146 -4.32 -1.78 19.88
N LYS A 147 -4.23 -2.35 18.67
CA LYS A 147 -3.26 -1.96 17.64
C LYS A 147 -3.89 -2.00 16.25
N ALA A 148 -3.41 -1.14 15.39
CA ALA A 148 -3.77 -1.11 13.97
C ALA A 148 -2.72 -1.83 13.13
N CYS A 149 -3.17 -2.64 12.18
CA CYS A 149 -2.38 -3.24 11.13
C CYS A 149 -2.96 -2.79 9.79
N TRP A 150 -2.25 -1.92 9.09
CA TRP A 150 -2.71 -1.36 7.83
C TRP A 150 -2.04 -2.02 6.63
N ALA A 151 -2.80 -2.16 5.54
CA ALA A 151 -2.32 -2.64 4.26
C ALA A 151 -3.15 -1.97 3.16
N GLY A 152 -2.50 -1.09 2.39
CA GLY A 152 -3.18 -0.34 1.33
C GLY A 152 -4.41 0.41 1.84
N GLY A 153 -5.57 0.16 1.24
CA GLY A 153 -6.85 0.79 1.62
C GLY A 153 -7.60 0.10 2.77
N THR A 154 -6.96 -0.81 3.51
CA THR A 154 -7.59 -1.56 4.60
C THR A 154 -6.82 -1.43 5.90
N VAL A 155 -7.52 -1.59 7.01
CA VAL A 155 -6.92 -1.69 8.33
C VAL A 155 -7.58 -2.82 9.13
N GLN A 156 -6.77 -3.63 9.77
CA GLN A 156 -7.23 -4.60 10.75
C GLN A 156 -6.91 -4.07 12.14
N ILE A 157 -7.89 -4.08 13.01
CA ILE A 157 -7.73 -3.66 14.42
C ILE A 157 -7.74 -4.90 15.30
N TYR A 158 -6.70 -5.04 16.11
CA TYR A 158 -6.56 -6.11 17.07
C TYR A 158 -6.68 -5.54 18.48
N LEU A 159 -7.68 -6.01 19.23
CA LEU A 159 -7.80 -5.71 20.64
C LEU A 159 -6.87 -6.60 21.46
N ASN A 160 -6.27 -6.05 22.50
CA ASN A 160 -5.57 -6.80 23.53
C ASN A 160 -6.61 -7.35 24.52
N LEU A 161 -7.08 -8.58 24.31
CA LEU A 161 -8.21 -9.16 25.05
C LEU A 161 -7.75 -9.91 26.29
N GLU A 162 -8.46 -9.66 27.39
CA GLU A 162 -8.32 -10.45 28.62
C GLU A 162 -8.65 -11.94 28.35
N GLY A 163 -7.80 -12.82 28.85
CA GLY A 163 -7.96 -14.27 28.68
C GLY A 163 -7.47 -14.83 27.33
N ARG A 164 -7.23 -13.99 26.31
CA ARG A 164 -6.65 -14.41 25.03
C ARG A 164 -5.19 -13.94 24.87
N ASP A 165 -4.95 -12.69 25.15
CA ASP A 165 -3.65 -12.05 24.89
C ASP A 165 -2.86 -11.91 26.20
N PRO A 166 -1.54 -12.01 26.18
CA PRO A 166 -0.73 -11.88 27.38
C PRO A 166 -0.76 -10.45 27.93
N ALA A 167 -0.92 -10.30 29.23
CA ALA A 167 -0.75 -9.04 29.95
C ALA A 167 0.76 -8.70 30.11
N THR A 168 1.45 -8.49 29.02
CA THR A 168 2.91 -8.22 28.99
C THR A 168 3.19 -6.77 28.65
N GLY A 169 4.32 -6.26 29.10
CA GLY A 169 4.80 -4.91 28.71
C GLY A 169 4.03 -3.74 29.34
N GLY A 170 3.15 -4.00 30.31
CA GLY A 170 2.33 -2.98 30.97
C GLY A 170 1.13 -2.51 30.16
N PHE A 171 0.79 -3.19 29.07
CA PHE A 171 -0.40 -2.89 28.27
C PHE A 171 -1.67 -3.31 28.99
N GLN A 172 -2.70 -2.48 28.90
CA GLN A 172 -4.02 -2.75 29.43
C GLN A 172 -4.76 -3.73 28.51
N GLN A 173 -5.65 -4.52 29.09
CA GLN A 173 -6.50 -5.43 28.34
C GLN A 173 -7.92 -4.91 28.27
N VAL A 174 -8.64 -5.29 27.24
CA VAL A 174 -10.08 -5.11 27.11
C VAL A 174 -10.74 -6.35 27.68
N PRO A 175 -11.67 -6.23 28.65
CA PRO A 175 -12.45 -7.36 29.11
C PRO A 175 -13.18 -8.04 27.97
N ALA A 176 -13.20 -9.36 27.93
CA ALA A 176 -13.84 -10.10 26.84
C ALA A 176 -15.33 -9.73 26.66
N ALA A 177 -16.02 -9.43 27.72
CA ALA A 177 -17.43 -8.99 27.69
C ALA A 177 -17.63 -7.60 27.04
N GLU A 178 -16.59 -6.77 26.95
CA GLU A 178 -16.64 -5.42 26.39
C GLU A 178 -16.16 -5.39 24.93
N ALA A 179 -15.60 -6.48 24.41
CA ALA A 179 -14.94 -6.53 23.10
C ALA A 179 -15.84 -6.03 21.97
N ASP A 180 -17.07 -6.51 21.88
CA ASP A 180 -18.00 -6.13 20.80
C ASP A 180 -18.38 -4.65 20.87
N ALA A 181 -18.55 -4.10 22.09
CA ALA A 181 -18.84 -2.67 22.26
C ALA A 181 -17.66 -1.80 21.84
N VAL A 182 -16.44 -2.19 22.19
CA VAL A 182 -15.22 -1.48 21.76
C VAL A 182 -15.04 -1.55 20.25
N LEU A 183 -15.26 -2.72 19.63
CA LEU A 183 -15.19 -2.86 18.16
C LEU A 183 -16.26 -2.01 17.46
N ALA A 184 -17.47 -1.92 18.02
CA ALA A 184 -18.52 -1.06 17.47
C ALA A 184 -18.14 0.44 17.56
N GLN A 185 -17.52 0.88 18.66
CA GLN A 185 -17.01 2.24 18.79
C GLN A 185 -15.92 2.54 17.75
N ILE A 186 -14.99 1.62 17.54
CA ILE A 186 -13.94 1.76 16.52
C ILE A 186 -14.58 1.87 15.13
N ALA A 187 -15.50 0.98 14.78
CA ALA A 187 -16.18 1.02 13.49
C ALA A 187 -16.94 2.33 13.28
N ALA A 188 -17.64 2.83 14.29
CA ALA A 188 -18.35 4.10 14.23
C ALA A 188 -17.38 5.29 14.03
N ALA A 189 -16.24 5.29 14.71
CA ALA A 189 -15.23 6.33 14.56
C ALA A 189 -14.68 6.38 13.12
N PHE A 190 -14.33 5.23 12.53
CA PHE A 190 -13.89 5.19 11.13
C PHE A 190 -15.01 5.57 10.15
N ALA A 191 -16.25 5.23 10.41
CA ALA A 191 -17.38 5.60 9.55
C ALA A 191 -17.71 7.10 9.60
N SER A 192 -17.22 7.85 10.58
CA SER A 192 -17.44 9.30 10.73
C SER A 192 -16.35 10.16 10.08
N LEU A 193 -15.29 9.57 9.55
CA LEU A 193 -14.20 10.27 8.84
C LEU A 193 -14.58 10.59 7.40
#